data_0ebf5ad1a0a40dcaf24e1cb7bf826826
#
_entry.id   0ebf5ad1a0a40dcaf24e1cb7bf826826
#
_cell.length_a   1.000
_cell.length_b   1.000
_cell.length_c   1.000
_cell.angle_alpha   90.00
_cell.angle_beta   90.00
_cell.angle_gamma   90.00
#
_symmetry.space_group_name_H-M   'P 1'
#
loop_
_entity.id
_entity.type
_entity.pdbx_description
1 polymer ?
#
loop_
_entity_poly.entity_id
_entity_poly.type
_entity_poly.pdbx_seq_one_letter_code
_entity_poly.pdbx_strand_id
1 'polypeptide(L)'
;MAIFSRDLGIDLGTMFTRLADAAKVLVEEPTIVAIEADEQKMVAVGREALDMYGRVPESIEVARPLKNGVIADYEVTETLLSYLLQRVSGSMRIYPLTR
;
A
#
# COMPACT_ATOMS: atom_id res chain seq x y z
N MET A 1 12.21 6.87 4.60
CA MET A 1 11.53 7.00 5.91
C MET A 1 10.96 8.39 6.07
N ALA A 2 9.94 8.53 6.85
CA ALA A 2 9.29 9.82 7.07
C ALA A 2 9.23 10.15 8.54
N ILE A 3 9.17 11.46 8.87
CA ILE A 3 8.98 11.93 10.22
C ILE A 3 7.56 12.45 10.35
N PHE A 4 6.88 12.05 11.39
CA PHE A 4 5.51 12.45 11.66
C PHE A 4 5.46 13.25 12.95
N SER A 5 4.40 14.04 13.12
CA SER A 5 4.18 14.76 14.37
C SER A 5 3.84 13.79 15.51
N ARG A 6 3.59 12.54 15.20
CA ARG A 6 3.31 11.48 16.16
C ARG A 6 3.88 10.18 15.62
N ASP A 7 4.08 9.21 16.51
CA ASP A 7 4.62 7.92 16.12
C ASP A 7 3.65 7.17 15.23
N LEU A 8 4.17 6.58 14.17
CA LEU A 8 3.39 5.80 13.24
C LEU A 8 4.01 4.42 13.10
N GLY A 9 3.21 3.40 13.31
CA GLY A 9 3.63 2.03 13.10
C GLY A 9 3.08 1.50 11.78
N ILE A 10 3.89 0.70 11.11
CA ILE A 10 3.48 0.04 9.87
C ILE A 10 3.59 -1.46 10.07
N ASP A 11 2.48 -2.16 9.84
CA ASP A 11 2.44 -3.62 9.86
C ASP A 11 2.20 -4.08 8.43
N LEU A 12 3.27 -4.47 7.75
CA LEU A 12 3.22 -4.90 6.36
C LEU A 12 3.13 -6.40 6.30
N GLY A 13 1.93 -6.92 6.12
CA GLY A 13 1.70 -8.35 6.07
C GLY A 13 1.33 -8.84 4.69
N THR A 14 1.38 -10.17 4.50
CA THR A 14 1.04 -10.79 3.24
C THR A 14 -0.40 -10.52 2.83
N MET A 15 -1.31 -10.55 3.79
CA MET A 15 -2.74 -10.39 3.53
C MET A 15 -3.22 -8.96 3.75
N PHE A 16 -2.75 -8.31 4.80
CA PHE A 16 -3.19 -6.97 5.17
C PHE A 16 -2.03 -6.09 5.55
N THR A 17 -2.15 -4.81 5.23
CA THR A 17 -1.20 -3.78 5.64
C THR A 17 -1.94 -2.79 6.52
N ARG A 18 -1.38 -2.47 7.68
CA ARG A 18 -1.97 -1.53 8.63
C ARG A 18 -1.03 -0.40 8.95
N LEU A 19 -1.59 0.79 9.05
CA LEU A 19 -0.89 1.96 9.54
C LEU A 19 -1.62 2.39 10.81
N ALA A 20 -0.88 2.55 11.89
CA ALA A 20 -1.49 2.86 13.18
C ALA A 20 -0.63 3.83 13.95
N ASP A 21 -1.26 4.67 14.76
CA ASP A 21 -0.53 5.44 15.77
C ASP A 21 -0.77 4.81 17.13
N ALA A 22 -0.31 5.47 18.20
CA ALA A 22 -0.42 4.91 19.54
C ALA A 22 -1.87 4.70 20.00
N ALA A 23 -2.81 5.40 19.39
CA ALA A 23 -4.19 5.39 19.83
C ALA A 23 -5.07 4.44 19.01
N LYS A 24 -4.79 4.28 17.71
CA LYS A 24 -5.71 3.54 16.86
C LYS A 24 -5.09 3.15 15.52
N VAL A 25 -5.76 2.23 14.84
CA VAL A 25 -5.45 1.90 13.45
C VAL A 25 -6.00 3.01 12.57
N LEU A 26 -5.15 3.60 11.76
CA LEU A 26 -5.51 4.70 10.87
C LEU A 26 -5.94 4.20 9.50
N VAL A 27 -5.26 3.18 8.97
CA VAL A 27 -5.54 2.60 7.68
C VAL A 27 -5.33 1.09 7.79
N GLU A 28 -6.25 0.34 7.25
CA GLU A 28 -6.11 -1.11 7.14
C GLU A 28 -6.62 -1.51 5.77
N GLU A 29 -5.74 -2.08 4.95
CA GLU A 29 -6.08 -2.48 3.60
C GLU A 29 -5.52 -3.85 3.28
N PRO A 30 -6.21 -4.62 2.46
CA PRO A 30 -5.60 -5.83 1.92
C PRO A 30 -4.31 -5.48 1.18
N THR A 31 -3.30 -6.32 1.33
CA THR A 31 -2.01 -6.12 0.67
C THR A 31 -2.12 -6.67 -0.75
N ILE A 32 -2.75 -5.88 -1.61
CA ILE A 32 -3.04 -6.30 -2.99
C ILE A 32 -3.08 -5.04 -3.87
N VAL A 33 -2.65 -5.19 -5.11
CA VAL A 33 -2.60 -4.07 -6.05
C VAL A 33 -3.14 -4.51 -7.40
N ALA A 34 -3.60 -3.53 -8.18
CA ALA A 34 -3.98 -3.75 -9.57
C ALA A 34 -3.08 -2.90 -10.43
N ILE A 35 -2.46 -3.52 -11.42
CA ILE A 35 -1.43 -2.90 -12.25
C ILE A 35 -1.83 -3.03 -13.73
N GLU A 36 -1.74 -1.91 -14.45
CA GLU A 36 -1.94 -1.92 -15.88
C GLU A 36 -0.66 -2.49 -16.51
N ALA A 37 -0.81 -3.60 -17.24
CA ALA A 37 0.34 -4.38 -17.68
C ALA A 37 1.25 -3.67 -18.68
N ASP A 38 0.65 -2.94 -19.63
CA ASP A 38 1.43 -2.30 -20.68
C ASP A 38 2.31 -1.17 -20.16
N GLU A 39 1.75 -0.35 -19.28
CA GLU A 39 2.48 0.80 -18.75
C GLU A 39 3.08 0.54 -17.38
N GLN A 40 2.83 -0.62 -16.79
CA GLN A 40 3.30 -0.97 -15.46
C GLN A 40 2.87 0.06 -14.44
N LYS A 41 1.65 0.55 -14.59
CA LYS A 41 1.12 1.61 -13.75
C LYS A 41 0.11 1.06 -12.75
N MET A 42 0.27 1.44 -11.49
CA MET A 42 -0.64 1.01 -10.45
C MET A 42 -1.96 1.78 -10.59
N VAL A 43 -3.06 1.06 -10.76
CA VAL A 43 -4.38 1.68 -10.97
C VAL A 43 -5.28 1.53 -9.76
N ALA A 44 -4.99 0.62 -8.85
CA ALA A 44 -5.77 0.46 -7.63
C ALA A 44 -4.96 -0.23 -6.56
N VAL A 45 -5.31 -0.01 -5.31
CA VAL A 45 -4.60 -0.52 -4.15
C VAL A 45 -5.62 -0.97 -3.11
N GLY A 46 -5.30 -2.05 -2.40
CA GLY A 46 -6.08 -2.48 -1.26
C GLY A 46 -7.44 -3.02 -1.64
N ARG A 47 -8.46 -2.61 -0.91
CA ARG A 47 -9.82 -3.13 -1.10
C ARG A 47 -10.32 -2.88 -2.52
N GLU A 48 -9.97 -1.73 -3.07
CA GLU A 48 -10.36 -1.40 -4.44
C GLU A 48 -9.76 -2.38 -5.44
N ALA A 49 -8.49 -2.73 -5.25
CA ALA A 49 -7.84 -3.73 -6.11
C ALA A 49 -8.45 -5.12 -5.89
N LEU A 50 -8.77 -5.45 -4.65
CA LEU A 50 -9.39 -6.73 -4.35
C LEU A 50 -10.74 -6.87 -5.06
N ASP A 51 -11.53 -5.79 -5.09
CA ASP A 51 -12.81 -5.79 -5.76
C ASP A 51 -12.69 -5.96 -7.27
N MET A 52 -11.53 -5.66 -7.82
CA MET A 52 -11.28 -5.82 -9.25
C MET A 52 -10.90 -7.25 -9.64
N TYR A 53 -10.57 -8.08 -8.67
CA TYR A 53 -10.13 -9.45 -8.94
C TYR A 53 -11.19 -10.21 -9.73
N GLY A 54 -10.78 -10.76 -10.87
CA GLY A 54 -11.67 -11.53 -11.73
C GLY A 54 -12.67 -10.71 -12.53
N ARG A 55 -12.61 -9.38 -12.45
CA ARG A 55 -13.59 -8.51 -13.09
C ARG A 55 -13.00 -7.49 -14.04
N VAL A 56 -11.71 -7.60 -14.30
CA VAL A 56 -11.00 -6.62 -15.13
C VAL A 56 -10.48 -7.28 -16.39
N PRO A 57 -10.22 -6.48 -17.45
CA PRO A 57 -9.64 -7.02 -18.68
C PRO A 57 -8.23 -7.56 -18.43
N GLU A 58 -7.73 -8.33 -19.40
CA GLU A 58 -6.42 -8.94 -19.29
C GLU A 58 -5.29 -7.91 -19.16
N SER A 59 -5.53 -6.68 -19.56
CA SER A 59 -4.53 -5.63 -19.45
C SER A 59 -4.29 -5.21 -18.00
N ILE A 60 -5.15 -5.62 -17.08
CA ILE A 60 -5.01 -5.30 -15.66
C ILE A 60 -4.67 -6.57 -14.91
N GLU A 61 -3.57 -6.53 -14.16
CA GLU A 61 -3.15 -7.64 -13.34
C GLU A 61 -3.38 -7.29 -11.88
N VAL A 62 -4.06 -8.18 -11.15
CA VAL A 62 -4.28 -8.03 -9.72
C VAL A 62 -3.32 -8.97 -9.01
N ALA A 63 -2.48 -8.45 -8.15
CA ALA A 63 -1.40 -9.22 -7.56
C ALA A 63 -1.11 -8.81 -6.11
N ARG A 64 -0.50 -9.75 -5.38
CA ARG A 64 -0.03 -9.49 -4.02
C ARG A 64 1.48 -9.32 -4.05
N PRO A 65 1.99 -8.16 -3.62
CA PRO A 65 3.43 -7.91 -3.67
C PRO A 65 4.24 -8.66 -2.61
N LEU A 66 3.56 -9.25 -1.62
CA LEU A 66 4.23 -10.06 -0.59
C LEU A 66 3.76 -11.50 -0.68
N LYS A 67 4.69 -12.43 -0.46
CA LYS A 67 4.39 -13.86 -0.40
C LYS A 67 5.05 -14.42 0.85
N ASN A 68 4.26 -15.04 1.73
CA ASN A 68 4.76 -15.65 2.95
C ASN A 68 5.56 -14.66 3.80
N GLY A 69 5.09 -13.39 3.84
CA GLY A 69 5.76 -12.37 4.63
C GLY A 69 7.03 -11.80 4.01
N VAL A 70 7.36 -12.23 2.78
CA VAL A 70 8.56 -11.76 2.09
C VAL A 70 8.14 -10.88 0.91
N ILE A 71 8.81 -9.74 0.75
CA ILE A 71 8.52 -8.83 -0.36
C ILE A 71 8.97 -9.48 -1.66
N ALA A 72 8.01 -9.73 -2.56
CA ALA A 72 8.29 -10.32 -3.86
C ALA A 72 8.58 -9.25 -4.92
N ASP A 73 8.04 -8.04 -4.71
CA ASP A 73 8.23 -6.94 -5.64
C ASP A 73 8.42 -5.65 -4.84
N TYR A 74 9.66 -5.17 -4.79
CA TYR A 74 10.01 -4.01 -3.97
C TYR A 74 9.42 -2.70 -4.51
N GLU A 75 9.43 -2.52 -5.82
CA GLU A 75 8.90 -1.28 -6.41
C GLU A 75 7.41 -1.15 -6.17
N VAL A 76 6.68 -2.24 -6.36
CA VAL A 76 5.23 -2.25 -6.15
C VAL A 76 4.91 -2.04 -4.69
N THR A 77 5.67 -2.69 -3.80
CA THR A 77 5.46 -2.54 -2.36
C THR A 77 5.71 -1.10 -1.92
N GLU A 78 6.76 -0.48 -2.45
CA GLU A 78 7.08 0.90 -2.12
C GLU A 78 5.96 1.84 -2.57
N THR A 79 5.44 1.62 -3.77
CA THR A 79 4.34 2.44 -4.28
C THR A 79 3.08 2.25 -3.44
N LEU A 80 2.80 1.01 -3.05
CA LEU A 80 1.68 0.71 -2.18
C LEU A 80 1.78 1.47 -0.86
N LEU A 81 2.94 1.41 -0.23
CA LEU A 81 3.15 2.09 1.05
C LEU A 81 3.05 3.60 0.89
N SER A 82 3.60 4.16 -0.18
CA SER A 82 3.50 5.59 -0.44
C SER A 82 2.05 6.02 -0.58
N TYR A 83 1.26 5.22 -1.28
CA TYR A 83 -0.16 5.52 -1.45
C TYR A 83 -0.90 5.52 -0.11
N LEU A 84 -0.63 4.52 0.72
CA LEU A 84 -1.30 4.43 2.02
C LEU A 84 -0.85 5.53 2.96
N LEU A 85 0.43 5.90 2.91
CA LEU A 85 0.94 6.99 3.73
C LEU A 85 0.30 8.32 3.34
N GLN A 86 0.03 8.53 2.06
CA GLN A 86 -0.64 9.74 1.61
C GLN A 86 -2.07 9.83 2.16
N ARG A 87 -2.73 8.71 2.32
CA ARG A 87 -4.06 8.70 2.89
C ARG A 87 -4.05 9.15 4.35
N VAL A 88 -2.99 8.80 5.07
CA VAL A 88 -2.82 9.26 6.45
C VAL A 88 -2.45 10.73 6.47
N SER A 89 -1.58 11.17 5.57
CA SER A 89 -1.11 12.55 5.54
C SER A 89 -2.16 13.55 5.08
N GLY A 90 -3.29 13.08 4.61
CA GLY A 90 -4.41 13.96 4.34
C GLY A 90 -4.87 14.71 5.58
N SER A 91 -4.57 14.16 6.77
CA SER A 91 -4.93 14.78 8.04
C SER A 91 -3.72 15.14 8.88
N MET A 92 -2.49 14.95 8.38
CA MET A 92 -1.27 15.29 9.09
C MET A 92 -0.15 15.54 8.09
N ARG A 93 0.87 16.25 8.54
CA ARG A 93 2.03 16.51 7.70
C ARG A 93 3.02 15.37 7.84
N ILE A 94 3.60 15.01 6.71
CA ILE A 94 4.62 13.98 6.65
C ILE A 94 5.88 14.63 6.08
N TYR A 95 6.99 14.45 6.80
CA TYR A 95 8.27 15.00 6.36
C TYR A 95 9.19 13.83 6.01
N PRO A 96 9.54 13.68 4.73
CA PRO A 96 10.47 12.62 4.37
C PRO A 96 11.81 12.84 5.03
N LEU A 97 12.39 11.77 5.52
CA LEU A 97 13.74 11.81 6.03
C LEU A 97 14.69 11.73 4.86
N THR A 98 15.62 12.65 4.82
CA THR A 98 16.67 12.62 3.81
C THR A 98 17.66 11.53 4.18
N ARG A 99 17.97 10.72 3.23
CA ARG A 99 18.92 9.63 3.47
C ARG A 99 20.19 9.84 2.73
#